data_56536df2e6231e9f0f7003db058848a3
#
_entry.id   56536df2e6231e9f0f7003db058848a3
#
_cell.length_a   1.000
_cell.length_b   1.000
_cell.length_c   1.000
_cell.angle_alpha   90.00
_cell.angle_beta   90.00
_cell.angle_gamma   90.00
#
_symmetry.space_group_name_H-M   'P 1'
#
loop_
_entity.id
_entity.type
_entity.pdbx_description
1 polymer ?
#
loop_
_entity_poly.entity_id
_entity_poly.type
_entity_poly.pdbx_seq_one_letter_code
_entity_poly.pdbx_strand_id
1 'polypeptide(L)'
;MSFLVDTDLLSLLERKRVPPKLATWIQDNEADVFLSVVSFAELQFGLDRAPARHKASLAAWLADLRWKLAPATEELTEPVLVRWKALLADLKVKNRTMTCEDSLVAATALFHGHTVATRNTRHFEPAGVQTVDPLA
;
A
#
# COMPACT_ATOMS: atom_id res chain seq x y z
N MET A 1 -10.78 -10.14 -8.85
CA MET A 1 -10.52 -9.34 -7.64
C MET A 1 -9.13 -8.74 -7.72
N SER A 2 -8.96 -7.50 -7.35
CA SER A 2 -7.67 -6.81 -7.37
C SER A 2 -7.31 -6.31 -5.99
N PHE A 3 -6.01 -6.14 -5.73
CA PHE A 3 -5.49 -5.80 -4.41
C PHE A 3 -4.56 -4.60 -4.49
N LEU A 4 -4.74 -3.66 -3.58
CA LEU A 4 -3.81 -2.56 -3.36
C LEU A 4 -2.96 -2.93 -2.13
N VAL A 5 -1.67 -3.16 -2.34
CA VAL A 5 -0.79 -3.68 -1.29
C VAL A 5 -0.27 -2.54 -0.42
N ASP A 6 -0.48 -2.65 0.89
CA ASP A 6 -0.02 -1.68 1.87
C ASP A 6 1.52 -1.68 1.99
N THR A 7 2.07 -0.52 2.32
CA THR A 7 3.52 -0.30 2.44
C THR A 7 4.19 -1.27 3.41
N ASP A 8 3.55 -1.60 4.52
CA ASP A 8 4.08 -2.56 5.51
C ASP A 8 4.37 -3.92 4.91
N LEU A 9 3.46 -4.44 4.07
CA LEU A 9 3.67 -5.72 3.39
C LEU A 9 4.79 -5.63 2.36
N LEU A 10 4.89 -4.51 1.64
CA LEU A 10 5.96 -4.28 0.69
C LEU A 10 7.33 -4.30 1.38
N SER A 11 7.41 -3.70 2.57
CA SER A 11 8.65 -3.69 3.36
C SER A 11 9.08 -5.10 3.77
N LEU A 12 8.14 -6.02 3.97
CA LEU A 12 8.47 -7.41 4.26
C LEU A 12 9.09 -8.14 3.08
N LEU A 13 8.76 -7.72 1.85
CA LEU A 13 9.32 -8.32 0.62
C LEU A 13 10.80 -7.96 0.43
N GLU A 14 11.28 -6.87 1.02
CA GLU A 14 12.67 -6.43 0.96
C GLU A 14 13.59 -7.27 1.86
N ARG A 15 13.04 -7.95 2.87
CA ARG A 15 13.81 -8.74 3.84
C ARG A 15 14.43 -9.96 3.19
N LYS A 16 15.57 -10.42 3.72
CA LYS A 16 16.24 -11.65 3.26
C LYS A 16 15.35 -12.88 3.39
N ARG A 17 14.48 -12.91 4.40
CA ARG A 17 13.48 -13.95 4.62
C ARG A 17 12.09 -13.37 4.51
N VAL A 18 11.51 -13.54 3.34
CA VAL A 18 10.11 -13.17 3.13
C VAL A 18 9.24 -14.21 3.83
N PRO A 19 8.22 -13.81 4.62
CA PRO A 19 7.30 -14.78 5.20
C PRO A 19 6.70 -15.70 4.13
N PRO A 20 6.72 -17.02 4.32
CA PRO A 20 6.25 -17.96 3.28
C PRO A 20 4.80 -17.72 2.83
N LYS A 21 3.91 -17.38 3.75
CA LYS A 21 2.51 -17.08 3.42
C LYS A 21 2.41 -15.88 2.49
N LEU A 22 3.21 -14.83 2.74
CA LEU A 22 3.21 -13.64 1.90
C LEU A 22 3.77 -13.95 0.52
N ALA A 23 4.88 -14.67 0.44
CA ALA A 23 5.48 -15.05 -0.83
C ALA A 23 4.49 -15.85 -1.69
N THR A 24 3.81 -16.83 -1.10
CA THR A 24 2.80 -17.63 -1.78
C THR A 24 1.62 -16.77 -2.23
N TRP A 25 1.14 -15.89 -1.35
CA TRP A 25 0.01 -15.02 -1.69
C TRP A 25 0.34 -14.08 -2.84
N ILE A 26 1.53 -13.47 -2.86
CA ILE A 26 1.99 -12.61 -3.95
C ILE A 26 2.07 -13.40 -5.25
N GLN A 27 2.64 -14.61 -5.21
CA GLN A 27 2.75 -15.45 -6.40
C GLN A 27 1.39 -15.81 -6.96
N ASP A 28 0.45 -16.17 -6.10
CA ASP A 28 -0.90 -16.59 -6.50
C ASP A 28 -1.74 -15.43 -7.06
N ASN A 29 -1.43 -14.18 -6.67
CA ASN A 29 -2.20 -13.00 -7.02
C ASN A 29 -1.41 -11.98 -7.85
N GLU A 30 -0.28 -12.39 -8.42
CA GLU A 30 0.67 -11.49 -9.09
C GLU A 30 0.02 -10.56 -10.12
N ALA A 31 -0.89 -11.10 -10.93
CA ALA A 31 -1.58 -10.34 -11.99
C ALA A 31 -2.59 -9.31 -11.44
N ASP A 32 -2.98 -9.45 -10.18
CA ASP A 32 -4.03 -8.64 -9.55
C ASP A 32 -3.49 -7.67 -8.50
N VAL A 33 -2.17 -7.57 -8.37
CA VAL A 33 -1.50 -6.71 -7.39
C VAL A 33 -1.26 -5.32 -7.97
N PHE A 34 -1.68 -4.30 -7.22
CA PHE A 34 -1.48 -2.89 -7.52
C PHE A 34 -0.80 -2.20 -6.35
N LEU A 35 -0.07 -1.13 -6.63
CA LEU A 35 0.58 -0.29 -5.63
C LEU A 35 0.10 1.15 -5.75
N SER A 36 0.19 1.88 -4.65
CA SER A 36 -0.06 3.33 -4.64
C SER A 36 1.25 4.10 -4.72
N VAL A 37 1.23 5.25 -5.38
CA VAL A 37 2.35 6.22 -5.33
C VAL A 37 2.66 6.64 -3.89
N VAL A 38 1.65 6.61 -3.01
CA VAL A 38 1.85 6.87 -1.57
C VAL A 38 2.84 5.88 -0.97
N SER A 39 2.72 4.60 -1.31
CA SER A 39 3.65 3.56 -0.85
C SER A 39 5.07 3.79 -1.36
N PHE A 40 5.22 4.20 -2.61
CA PHE A 40 6.54 4.54 -3.15
C PHE A 40 7.16 5.74 -2.43
N ALA A 41 6.35 6.74 -2.10
CA ALA A 41 6.83 7.90 -1.32
C ALA A 41 7.31 7.47 0.07
N GLU A 42 6.57 6.59 0.75
CA GLU A 42 6.95 6.06 2.05
C GLU A 42 8.22 5.22 1.97
N LEU A 43 8.35 4.38 0.95
CA LEU A 43 9.53 3.55 0.74
C LEU A 43 10.77 4.42 0.42
N GLN A 44 10.60 5.47 -0.38
CA GLN A 44 11.68 6.43 -0.68
C GLN A 44 12.11 7.17 0.58
N PHE A 45 11.17 7.60 1.40
CA PHE A 45 11.45 8.24 2.67
C PHE A 45 12.28 7.32 3.58
N GLY A 46 11.92 6.03 3.64
CA GLY A 46 12.68 5.03 4.38
C GLY A 46 14.08 4.81 3.82
N LEU A 47 14.24 4.78 2.51
CA LEU A 47 15.54 4.65 1.86
C LEU A 47 16.45 5.82 2.20
N ASP A 48 15.94 7.05 2.14
CA ASP A 48 16.72 8.26 2.41
C ASP A 48 17.27 8.29 3.84
N ARG A 49 16.64 7.58 4.76
CA ARG A 49 17.00 7.49 6.18
C ARG A 49 17.69 6.18 6.55
N ALA A 50 17.88 5.29 5.61
CA ALA A 50 18.50 4.00 5.89
C ALA A 50 19.98 4.16 6.25
N PRO A 51 20.54 3.26 7.11
CA PRO A 51 21.95 3.22 7.36
C PRO A 51 22.75 3.03 6.06
N ALA A 52 23.93 3.67 5.97
CA ALA A 52 24.75 3.62 4.77
C ALA A 52 25.01 2.19 4.26
N ARG A 53 25.17 1.23 5.19
CA ARG A 53 25.40 -0.19 4.86
C ARG A 53 24.22 -0.86 4.13
N HIS A 54 23.01 -0.30 4.23
CA HIS A 54 21.80 -0.86 3.62
C HIS A 54 21.30 -0.07 2.42
N LYS A 55 21.79 1.15 2.21
CA LYS A 55 21.26 2.05 1.17
C LYS A 55 21.36 1.47 -0.24
N ALA A 56 22.49 0.89 -0.59
CA ALA A 56 22.70 0.39 -1.95
C ALA A 56 21.73 -0.75 -2.30
N SER A 57 21.58 -1.73 -1.40
CA SER A 57 20.66 -2.87 -1.62
C SER A 57 19.22 -2.43 -1.61
N LEU A 58 18.83 -1.52 -0.72
CA LEU A 58 17.46 -1.02 -0.62
C LEU A 58 17.12 -0.17 -1.85
N ALA A 59 18.05 0.67 -2.32
CA ALA A 59 17.87 1.46 -3.53
C ALA A 59 17.66 0.57 -4.76
N ALA A 60 18.46 -0.49 -4.89
CA ALA A 60 18.32 -1.46 -6.00
C ALA A 60 16.97 -2.19 -5.95
N TRP A 61 16.56 -2.62 -4.77
CA TRP A 61 15.26 -3.28 -4.58
C TRP A 61 14.10 -2.34 -4.95
N LEU A 62 14.15 -1.09 -4.50
CA LEU A 62 13.09 -0.11 -4.78
C LEU A 62 13.02 0.23 -6.27
N ALA A 63 14.17 0.38 -6.93
CA ALA A 63 14.22 0.63 -8.37
C ALA A 63 13.62 -0.54 -9.16
N ASP A 64 13.93 -1.78 -8.77
CA ASP A 64 13.37 -2.98 -9.40
C ASP A 64 11.85 -3.05 -9.20
N LEU A 65 11.37 -2.75 -8.00
CA LEU A 65 9.94 -2.72 -7.69
C LEU A 65 9.21 -1.69 -8.56
N ARG A 66 9.76 -0.48 -8.69
CA ARG A 66 9.20 0.57 -9.55
C ARG A 66 9.11 0.13 -11.00
N TRP A 67 10.17 -0.49 -11.50
CA TRP A 67 10.22 -0.97 -12.87
C TRP A 67 9.16 -2.03 -13.13
N LYS A 68 9.09 -3.06 -12.27
CA LYS A 68 8.17 -4.19 -12.42
C LYS A 68 6.71 -3.78 -12.31
N LEU A 69 6.40 -2.85 -11.41
CA LEU A 69 5.03 -2.50 -11.09
C LEU A 69 4.59 -1.14 -11.61
N ALA A 70 5.39 -0.52 -12.50
CA ALA A 70 5.01 0.75 -13.12
C ALA A 70 3.61 0.70 -13.75
N PRO A 71 3.23 -0.34 -14.54
CA PRO A 71 1.89 -0.42 -15.12
C PRO A 71 0.77 -0.64 -14.10
N ALA A 72 1.11 -1.13 -12.91
CA ALA A 72 0.15 -1.43 -11.84
C ALA A 72 0.24 -0.43 -10.68
N THR A 73 0.78 0.76 -10.94
CA THR A 73 0.89 1.82 -9.93
C THR A 73 -0.28 2.79 -10.06
N GLU A 74 -1.03 2.92 -8.98
CA GLU A 74 -2.16 3.84 -8.87
C GLU A 74 -1.67 5.22 -8.42
N GLU A 75 -2.01 6.25 -9.20
CA GLU A 75 -1.62 7.62 -8.92
C GLU A 75 -2.73 8.35 -8.14
N LEU A 76 -2.38 9.47 -7.51
CA LEU A 76 -3.32 10.36 -6.83
C LEU A 76 -3.92 11.34 -7.85
N THR A 77 -4.84 10.83 -8.66
CA THR A 77 -5.55 11.64 -9.65
C THR A 77 -6.60 12.53 -8.98
N GLU A 78 -7.12 13.51 -9.74
CA GLU A 78 -8.19 14.35 -9.21
C GLU A 78 -9.40 13.53 -8.73
N PRO A 79 -9.94 12.57 -9.50
CA PRO A 79 -11.06 11.76 -9.00
C PRO A 79 -10.74 10.98 -7.70
N VAL A 80 -9.52 10.47 -7.55
CA VAL A 80 -9.09 9.80 -6.32
C VAL A 80 -9.07 10.81 -5.16
N LEU A 81 -8.55 12.02 -5.39
CA LEU A 81 -8.50 13.06 -4.36
C LEU A 81 -9.90 13.58 -3.98
N VAL A 82 -10.81 13.64 -4.93
CA VAL A 82 -12.23 13.96 -4.64
C VAL A 82 -12.82 12.89 -3.74
N ARG A 83 -12.55 11.61 -4.03
CA ARG A 83 -13.01 10.49 -3.19
C ARG A 83 -12.38 10.55 -1.80
N TRP A 84 -11.10 10.94 -1.72
CA TRP A 84 -10.39 11.12 -0.46
C TRP A 84 -11.02 12.22 0.40
N LYS A 85 -11.38 13.35 -0.19
CA LYS A 85 -12.08 14.44 0.52
C LYS A 85 -13.41 13.95 1.09
N ALA A 86 -14.16 13.17 0.33
CA ALA A 86 -15.41 12.57 0.80
C ALA A 86 -15.18 11.63 1.98
N LEU A 87 -14.11 10.82 1.93
CA LEU A 87 -13.72 9.94 3.02
C LEU A 87 -13.38 10.74 4.29
N LEU A 88 -12.61 11.81 4.16
CA LEU A 88 -12.25 12.66 5.31
C LEU A 88 -13.50 13.26 5.96
N ALA A 89 -14.48 13.70 5.17
CA ALA A 89 -15.73 14.22 5.69
C ALA A 89 -16.52 13.14 6.45
N ASP A 90 -16.58 11.93 5.89
CA ASP A 90 -17.25 10.79 6.51
C ASP A 90 -16.59 10.41 7.84
N LEU A 91 -15.26 10.37 7.88
CA LEU A 91 -14.50 10.08 9.10
C LEU A 91 -14.79 11.10 10.21
N LYS A 92 -14.91 12.37 9.84
CA LYS A 92 -15.24 13.44 10.79
C LYS A 92 -16.63 13.23 11.37
N VAL A 93 -17.62 12.89 10.55
CA VAL A 93 -18.99 12.60 10.99
C VAL A 93 -19.02 11.42 11.96
N LYS A 94 -18.26 10.38 11.67
CA LYS A 94 -18.18 9.17 12.49
C LYS A 94 -17.31 9.35 13.74
N ASN A 95 -16.62 10.47 13.86
CA ASN A 95 -15.61 10.71 14.90
C ASN A 95 -14.54 9.60 14.92
N ARG A 96 -14.08 9.19 13.74
CA ARG A 96 -13.01 8.21 13.54
C ARG A 96 -11.82 8.87 12.86
N THR A 97 -10.64 8.37 13.14
CA THR A 97 -9.39 8.92 12.58
C THR A 97 -8.62 7.86 11.81
N MET A 98 -7.90 8.32 10.80
CA MET A 98 -6.92 7.54 10.06
C MET A 98 -5.70 8.42 9.83
N THR A 99 -4.52 7.83 9.66
CA THR A 99 -3.36 8.60 9.20
C THR A 99 -3.64 9.15 7.80
N CYS A 100 -2.95 10.21 7.42
CA CYS A 100 -3.09 10.79 6.09
C CYS A 100 -2.79 9.73 5.02
N GLU A 101 -1.68 9.01 5.17
CA GLU A 101 -1.24 7.98 4.24
C GLU A 101 -2.26 6.86 4.10
N ASP A 102 -2.75 6.31 5.21
CA ASP A 102 -3.76 5.25 5.19
C ASP A 102 -5.06 5.73 4.53
N SER A 103 -5.47 6.98 4.81
CA SER A 103 -6.68 7.53 4.20
C SER A 103 -6.55 7.70 2.69
N LEU A 104 -5.36 8.08 2.19
CA LEU A 104 -5.09 8.18 0.75
C LEU A 104 -5.09 6.81 0.08
N VAL A 105 -4.49 5.82 0.72
CA VAL A 105 -4.49 4.43 0.22
C VAL A 105 -5.93 3.89 0.19
N ALA A 106 -6.70 4.11 1.27
CA ALA A 106 -8.10 3.69 1.33
C ALA A 106 -8.95 4.35 0.24
N ALA A 107 -8.80 5.65 0.03
CA ALA A 107 -9.53 6.36 -1.03
C ALA A 107 -9.18 5.84 -2.42
N THR A 108 -7.92 5.54 -2.67
CA THR A 108 -7.46 4.95 -3.93
C THR A 108 -8.13 3.59 -4.15
N ALA A 109 -8.12 2.74 -3.14
CA ALA A 109 -8.75 1.42 -3.20
C ALA A 109 -10.26 1.53 -3.42
N LEU A 110 -10.93 2.42 -2.71
CA LEU A 110 -12.37 2.63 -2.86
C LEU A 110 -12.72 3.12 -4.27
N PHE A 111 -11.93 4.04 -4.81
CA PHE A 111 -12.17 4.56 -6.15
C PHE A 111 -12.02 3.49 -7.23
N HIS A 112 -10.96 2.69 -7.17
CA HIS A 112 -10.66 1.68 -8.18
C HIS A 112 -11.31 0.32 -7.93
N GLY A 113 -11.95 0.13 -6.77
CA GLY A 113 -12.56 -1.16 -6.43
C GLY A 113 -11.56 -2.21 -5.98
N HIS A 114 -10.40 -1.80 -5.43
CA HIS A 114 -9.41 -2.73 -4.89
C HIS A 114 -9.75 -3.13 -3.46
N THR A 115 -9.34 -4.35 -3.09
CA THR A 115 -9.23 -4.76 -1.69
C THR A 115 -7.84 -4.36 -1.19
N VAL A 116 -7.75 -3.76 -0.01
CA VAL A 116 -6.44 -3.41 0.58
C VAL A 116 -5.83 -4.67 1.19
N ALA A 117 -4.66 -5.06 0.71
CA ALA A 117 -3.87 -6.14 1.29
C ALA A 117 -2.94 -5.55 2.36
N THR A 118 -3.19 -5.88 3.62
CA THR A 118 -2.48 -5.31 4.77
C THR A 118 -2.54 -6.27 5.95
N ARG A 119 -1.52 -6.26 6.79
CA ARG A 119 -1.59 -6.95 8.09
C ARG A 119 -2.24 -6.08 9.19
N ASN A 120 -2.47 -4.81 8.91
CA ASN A 120 -3.06 -3.85 9.82
C ASN A 120 -4.51 -3.53 9.42
N THR A 121 -5.34 -4.55 9.31
CA THR A 121 -6.72 -4.41 8.82
C THR A 121 -7.54 -3.39 9.62
N ARG A 122 -7.29 -3.28 10.92
CA ARG A 122 -7.98 -2.32 11.80
C ARG A 122 -7.75 -0.87 11.39
N HIS A 123 -6.59 -0.55 10.82
CA HIS A 123 -6.28 0.81 10.37
C HIS A 123 -7.19 1.27 9.24
N PHE A 124 -7.76 0.33 8.49
CA PHE A 124 -8.61 0.59 7.33
C PHE A 124 -10.11 0.42 7.60
N GLU A 125 -10.49 -0.13 8.75
CA GLU A 125 -11.91 -0.30 9.12
C GLU A 125 -12.71 1.01 9.06
N PRO A 126 -12.18 2.15 9.54
CA PRO A 126 -12.94 3.39 9.49
C PRO A 126 -13.35 3.83 8.08
N ALA A 127 -12.58 3.45 7.07
CA ALA A 127 -12.87 3.80 5.68
C ALA A 127 -13.95 2.93 5.04
N GLY A 128 -14.29 1.80 5.64
CA GLY A 128 -15.24 0.85 5.06
C GLY A 128 -14.73 0.13 3.83
N VAL A 129 -13.42 0.17 3.59
CA VAL A 129 -12.80 -0.53 2.46
C VAL A 129 -12.60 -2.01 2.81
N GLN A 130 -12.74 -2.89 1.81
CA GLN A 130 -12.45 -4.30 2.01
C GLN A 130 -10.95 -4.52 2.22
N THR A 131 -10.63 -5.42 3.14
CA THR A 131 -9.25 -5.74 3.48
C THR A 131 -9.00 -7.23 3.46
N VAL A 132 -7.76 -7.62 3.24
CA VAL A 132 -7.29 -8.99 3.40
C VAL A 132 -5.91 -8.95 4.06
N ASP A 133 -5.67 -9.88 4.99
CA ASP A 133 -4.35 -10.06 5.58
C ASP A 133 -3.71 -11.32 4.99
N PRO A 134 -2.71 -11.18 4.11
CA PRO A 134 -2.03 -12.33 3.51
C PRO A 134 -1.26 -13.19 4.50
N LEU A 135 -1.05 -12.70 5.71
CA LEU A 135 -0.32 -13.41 6.77
C LEU A 135 -1.25 -14.12 7.76
N ALA A 136 -2.53 -13.87 7.65
CA ALA A 136 -3.52 -14.49 8.56
C ALA A 136 -3.66 -15.99 8.34
#